data_6a735927859ac645615670117403e900
#
_entry.id   6a735927859ac645615670117403e900
#
_cell.length_a   1.000
_cell.length_b   1.000
_cell.length_c   1.000
_cell.angle_alpha   90.00
_cell.angle_beta   90.00
_cell.angle_gamma   90.00
#
_symmetry.space_group_name_H-M   'P 1'
#
loop_
_entity.id
_entity.type
_entity.pdbx_description
1 polymer ?
#
loop_
_entity_poly.entity_id
_entity_poly.type
_entity_poly.pdbx_seq_one_letter_code
_entity_poly.pdbx_strand_id
1 'polypeptide(L)'
;MRMKLLLLLCSLFVIGKWASAHDICLQRKARPNPMEIPVFPPAEKCTILSSILNISFDKIEDYATVAIMNKKTGEIVNFKIYYNTSIVIIDMSSCEKGEYTIHITLDDCLLEGTFTVQ
;
A
#
# COMPACT_ATOMS: atom_id res chain seq x y z
N MET A 1 28.99 -19.53 27.34
CA MET A 1 29.11 -19.92 25.91
C MET A 1 27.79 -20.36 25.30
N ARG A 2 26.96 -21.12 26.02
CA ARG A 2 25.67 -21.57 25.50
C ARG A 2 24.63 -20.45 25.32
N MET A 3 24.68 -19.39 26.12
CA MET A 3 23.78 -18.24 26.03
C MET A 3 24.00 -17.40 24.77
N LYS A 4 25.24 -17.27 24.29
CA LYS A 4 25.54 -16.52 23.07
C LYS A 4 24.99 -17.21 21.82
N LEU A 5 25.02 -18.52 21.80
CA LEU A 5 24.48 -19.30 20.68
C LEU A 5 22.94 -19.20 20.62
N LEU A 6 22.30 -19.22 21.77
CA LEU A 6 20.86 -19.09 21.88
C LEU A 6 20.37 -17.72 21.44
N LEU A 7 21.07 -16.68 21.83
CA LEU A 7 20.78 -15.30 21.41
C LEU A 7 20.96 -15.10 19.90
N LEU A 8 21.97 -15.73 19.31
CA LEU A 8 22.18 -15.68 17.88
C LEU A 8 21.07 -16.36 17.11
N LEU A 9 20.60 -17.51 17.58
CA LEU A 9 19.48 -18.22 16.99
C LEU A 9 18.16 -17.43 17.09
N CYS A 10 17.92 -16.78 18.21
CA CYS A 10 16.75 -15.92 18.39
C CYS A 10 16.79 -14.70 17.47
N SER A 11 17.94 -14.09 17.25
CA SER A 11 18.09 -12.96 16.33
C SER A 11 17.82 -13.37 14.89
N LEU A 12 18.28 -14.52 14.46
CA LEU A 12 18.01 -15.04 13.13
C LEU A 12 16.52 -15.32 12.91
N PHE A 13 15.83 -15.79 13.92
CA PHE A 13 14.39 -16.03 13.86
C PHE A 13 13.58 -14.75 13.73
N VAL A 14 13.98 -13.71 14.45
CA VAL A 14 13.31 -12.40 14.41
C VAL A 14 13.51 -11.73 13.05
N ILE A 15 14.70 -11.79 12.48
CA ILE A 15 14.99 -11.23 11.17
C ILE A 15 14.18 -11.90 10.06
N GLY A 16 13.98 -13.22 10.14
CA GLY A 16 13.21 -13.96 9.15
C GLY A 16 11.74 -13.59 9.09
N LYS A 17 11.15 -13.14 10.20
CA LYS A 17 9.74 -12.73 10.26
C LYS A 17 9.50 -11.30 9.83
N TRP A 18 10.51 -10.45 9.86
CA TRP A 18 10.37 -9.01 9.60
C TRP A 18 10.60 -8.63 8.14
N ALA A 19 11.06 -9.56 7.32
CA ALA A 19 11.47 -9.30 5.95
C ALA A 19 10.36 -9.52 4.91
N SER A 20 9.12 -9.83 5.33
CA SER A 20 8.05 -10.10 4.38
C SER A 20 7.20 -8.85 4.12
N ALA A 21 7.35 -8.29 2.93
CA ALA A 21 6.43 -7.30 2.40
C ALA A 21 5.21 -8.00 1.81
N HIS A 22 4.03 -7.42 1.99
CA HIS A 22 2.80 -7.90 1.40
C HIS A 22 2.41 -7.02 0.22
N ASP A 23 2.20 -7.65 -0.93
CA ASP A 23 1.71 -6.96 -2.10
C ASP A 23 0.22 -6.66 -1.93
N ILE A 24 -0.15 -5.43 -2.22
CA ILE A 24 -1.54 -5.00 -2.22
C ILE A 24 -2.04 -5.05 -3.66
N CYS A 25 -3.10 -5.82 -3.88
CA CYS A 25 -3.70 -5.95 -5.19
C CYS A 25 -4.51 -4.69 -5.52
N LEU A 26 -3.97 -3.85 -6.39
CA LEU A 26 -4.68 -2.67 -6.88
C LEU A 26 -5.56 -3.06 -8.06
N GLN A 27 -6.79 -2.59 -8.04
CA GLN A 27 -7.73 -2.74 -9.14
C GLN A 27 -7.96 -1.39 -9.78
N ARG A 28 -7.83 -1.35 -11.11
CA ARG A 28 -8.17 -0.15 -11.87
C ARG A 28 -9.67 -0.08 -12.04
N LYS A 29 -10.29 0.94 -11.45
CA LYS A 29 -11.69 1.23 -11.70
C LYS A 29 -11.79 2.15 -12.90
N ALA A 30 -12.15 1.59 -14.05
CA ALA A 30 -12.40 2.36 -15.24
C ALA A 30 -13.61 3.25 -15.04
N ARG A 31 -13.54 4.50 -15.52
CA ARG A 31 -14.74 5.28 -15.74
C ARG A 31 -15.66 4.47 -16.66
N PRO A 32 -16.98 4.51 -16.43
CA PRO A 32 -17.90 3.80 -17.32
C PRO A 32 -17.75 4.37 -18.75
N ASN A 33 -16.95 3.67 -19.52
CA ASN A 33 -16.80 3.96 -20.94
C ASN A 33 -17.42 2.80 -21.70
N PRO A 34 -18.42 3.05 -22.59
CA PRO A 34 -19.07 1.98 -23.33
C PRO A 34 -18.15 1.26 -24.30
N MET A 35 -16.96 1.78 -24.54
CA MET A 35 -15.94 1.08 -25.31
C MET A 35 -15.04 0.30 -24.37
N GLU A 36 -15.31 -0.98 -24.24
CA GLU A 36 -14.50 -1.87 -23.41
C GLU A 36 -13.09 -2.00 -23.95
N ILE A 37 -12.16 -1.38 -23.26
CA ILE A 37 -10.76 -1.65 -23.45
C ILE A 37 -10.41 -2.84 -22.56
N PRO A 38 -9.67 -3.84 -23.06
CA PRO A 38 -9.24 -4.96 -22.21
C PRO A 38 -8.57 -4.46 -20.94
N VAL A 39 -9.02 -4.96 -19.80
CA VAL A 39 -8.49 -4.57 -18.50
C VAL A 39 -7.13 -5.21 -18.32
N PHE A 40 -6.07 -4.43 -18.50
CA PHE A 40 -4.74 -4.86 -18.14
C PHE A 40 -4.51 -4.61 -16.64
N PRO A 41 -3.72 -5.46 -15.97
CA PRO A 41 -3.32 -5.16 -14.59
C PRO A 41 -2.63 -3.79 -14.54
N PRO A 42 -2.88 -2.99 -13.50
CA PRO A 42 -2.24 -1.70 -13.40
C PRO A 42 -0.73 -1.86 -13.28
N ALA A 43 0.02 -0.95 -13.91
CA ALA A 43 1.47 -0.89 -13.80
C ALA A 43 1.93 -0.40 -12.43
N GLU A 44 1.05 0.28 -11.73
CA GLU A 44 1.28 0.79 -10.38
C GLU A 44 1.34 -0.36 -9.37
N LYS A 45 2.27 -0.27 -8.43
CA LYS A 45 2.47 -1.27 -7.39
C LYS A 45 2.30 -0.67 -6.02
N CYS A 46 1.69 -1.42 -5.13
CA CYS A 46 1.50 -1.02 -3.76
C CYS A 46 1.91 -2.18 -2.84
N THR A 47 2.73 -1.89 -1.85
CA THR A 47 3.18 -2.87 -0.87
C THR A 47 3.09 -2.30 0.53
N ILE A 48 2.94 -3.17 1.52
CA ILE A 48 3.01 -2.80 2.93
C ILE A 48 4.04 -3.68 3.64
N LEU A 49 4.95 -3.05 4.38
CA LEU A 49 5.98 -3.70 5.17
C LEU A 49 6.08 -3.00 6.51
N SER A 50 5.89 -3.74 7.60
CA SER A 50 5.98 -3.21 8.97
C SER A 50 5.19 -1.91 9.15
N SER A 51 3.95 -1.88 8.67
CA SER A 51 3.04 -0.74 8.70
C SER A 51 3.48 0.46 7.85
N ILE A 52 4.51 0.31 7.02
CA ILE A 52 4.90 1.31 6.03
C ILE A 52 4.32 0.93 4.68
N LEU A 53 3.45 1.80 4.19
CA LEU A 53 2.80 1.64 2.89
C LEU A 53 3.65 2.31 1.82
N ASN A 54 3.93 1.59 0.76
CA ASN A 54 4.75 2.07 -0.35
C ASN A 54 3.96 1.95 -1.64
N ILE A 55 3.77 3.07 -2.33
CA ILE A 55 3.07 3.12 -3.61
C ILE A 55 4.07 3.56 -4.67
N SER A 56 4.23 2.73 -5.71
CA SER A 56 5.12 3.01 -6.82
C SER A 56 4.32 3.20 -8.09
N PHE A 57 4.50 4.33 -8.76
CA PHE A 57 3.87 4.63 -10.04
C PHE A 57 4.79 4.25 -11.19
N ASP A 58 4.19 3.87 -12.31
CA ASP A 58 4.92 3.51 -13.52
C ASP A 58 5.71 4.68 -14.10
N LYS A 59 5.20 5.88 -13.90
CA LYS A 59 5.80 7.14 -14.38
C LYS A 59 5.62 8.20 -13.31
N ILE A 60 6.31 9.33 -13.48
CA ILE A 60 6.07 10.49 -12.63
C ILE A 60 4.67 11.03 -12.92
N GLU A 61 3.82 11.05 -11.91
CA GLU A 61 2.47 11.59 -12.03
C GLU A 61 2.47 13.08 -11.70
N ASP A 62 1.77 13.86 -12.50
CA ASP A 62 1.62 15.31 -12.26
C ASP A 62 0.94 15.55 -10.93
N TYR A 63 -0.12 14.79 -10.65
CA TYR A 63 -0.70 14.73 -9.33
C TYR A 63 -1.30 13.34 -9.05
N ALA A 64 -1.34 12.99 -7.79
CA ALA A 64 -1.97 11.76 -7.32
C ALA A 64 -2.64 12.06 -5.99
N THR A 65 -3.92 11.74 -5.91
CA THR A 65 -4.66 11.85 -4.65
C THR A 65 -4.75 10.49 -4.00
N VAL A 66 -4.30 10.39 -2.75
CA VAL A 66 -4.31 9.14 -2.00
C VAL A 66 -5.24 9.32 -0.81
N ALA A 67 -6.24 8.47 -0.71
CA ALA A 67 -7.16 8.40 0.42
C ALA A 67 -7.13 7.01 1.03
N ILE A 68 -6.99 6.92 2.34
CA ILE A 68 -6.99 5.66 3.07
C ILE A 68 -8.14 5.70 4.06
N MET A 69 -8.98 4.68 3.99
CA MET A 69 -10.20 4.60 4.79
C MET A 69 -10.20 3.31 5.60
N ASN A 70 -10.61 3.41 6.87
CA ASN A 70 -10.84 2.23 7.70
C ASN A 70 -12.08 1.49 7.16
N LYS A 71 -11.89 0.25 6.77
CA LYS A 71 -12.96 -0.55 6.16
C LYS A 71 -14.11 -0.82 7.12
N LYS A 72 -13.83 -0.94 8.41
CA LYS A 72 -14.84 -1.24 9.42
C LYS A 72 -15.68 -0.03 9.78
N THR A 73 -15.07 1.14 9.94
CA THR A 73 -15.75 2.35 10.40
C THR A 73 -16.13 3.31 9.29
N GLY A 74 -15.49 3.20 8.11
CA GLY A 74 -15.65 4.14 7.02
C GLY A 74 -14.92 5.47 7.23
N GLU A 75 -14.12 5.59 8.28
CA GLU A 75 -13.38 6.80 8.59
C GLU A 75 -12.16 6.94 7.69
N ILE A 76 -11.98 8.14 7.13
CA ILE A 76 -10.79 8.47 6.37
C ILE A 76 -9.67 8.79 7.36
N VAL A 77 -8.62 7.96 7.36
CA VAL A 77 -7.49 8.11 8.28
C VAL A 77 -6.32 8.85 7.66
N ASN A 78 -6.28 8.91 6.33
CA ASN A 78 -5.25 9.66 5.61
C ASN A 78 -5.82 10.13 4.28
N PHE A 79 -5.59 11.41 3.97
CA PHE A 79 -5.94 11.99 2.68
C PHE A 79 -4.88 13.01 2.31
N LYS A 80 -4.24 12.82 1.16
CA LYS A 80 -3.21 13.75 0.71
C LYS A 80 -3.11 13.80 -0.81
N ILE A 81 -2.78 14.96 -1.32
CA ILE A 81 -2.49 15.18 -2.73
C ILE A 81 -0.98 15.31 -2.90
N TYR A 82 -0.43 14.51 -3.80
CA TYR A 82 0.99 14.51 -4.13
C TYR A 82 1.19 15.05 -5.53
N TYR A 83 2.24 15.85 -5.72
CA TYR A 83 2.55 16.46 -7.00
C TYR A 83 3.92 15.99 -7.50
N ASN A 84 4.02 15.75 -8.79
CA ASN A 84 5.28 15.39 -9.46
C ASN A 84 5.99 14.25 -8.75
N THR A 85 5.28 13.16 -8.52
CA THR A 85 5.80 12.04 -7.73
C THR A 85 5.70 10.71 -8.47
N SER A 86 6.68 9.85 -8.25
CA SER A 86 6.67 8.47 -8.72
C SER A 86 6.60 7.46 -7.57
N ILE A 87 6.82 7.91 -6.34
CA ILE A 87 6.78 7.06 -5.15
C ILE A 87 6.11 7.83 -4.02
N VAL A 88 5.20 7.14 -3.32
CA VAL A 88 4.53 7.67 -2.13
C VAL A 88 4.77 6.68 -0.99
N ILE A 89 5.22 7.20 0.14
CA ILE A 89 5.46 6.40 1.35
C ILE A 89 4.57 6.95 2.46
N ILE A 90 3.76 6.08 3.07
CA ILE A 90 2.84 6.44 4.14
C ILE A 90 3.10 5.56 5.35
N ASP A 91 3.34 6.17 6.49
CA ASP A 91 3.52 5.48 7.76
C ASP A 91 2.15 5.23 8.41
N MET A 92 1.77 3.95 8.50
CA MET A 92 0.52 3.52 9.12
C MET A 92 0.70 3.02 10.55
N SER A 93 1.87 3.22 11.15
CA SER A 93 2.19 2.67 12.48
C SER A 93 1.34 3.28 13.60
N SER A 94 0.85 4.49 13.41
CA SER A 94 -0.04 5.16 14.37
C SER A 94 -1.51 4.75 14.22
N CYS A 95 -1.84 4.01 13.18
CA CYS A 95 -3.21 3.57 12.92
C CYS A 95 -3.52 2.28 13.66
N GLU A 96 -4.79 2.09 13.99
CA GLU A 96 -5.25 0.86 14.61
C GLU A 96 -5.05 -0.34 13.69
N LYS A 97 -4.85 -1.50 14.27
CA LYS A 97 -4.78 -2.75 13.52
C LYS A 97 -6.14 -3.05 12.88
N GLY A 98 -6.10 -3.54 11.67
CA GLY A 98 -7.32 -3.89 10.95
C GLY A 98 -7.20 -3.70 9.45
N GLU A 99 -8.33 -3.81 8.77
CA GLU A 99 -8.39 -3.68 7.32
C GLU A 99 -8.67 -2.23 6.90
N TYR A 100 -7.98 -1.82 5.85
CA TYR A 100 -8.10 -0.48 5.26
C TYR A 100 -8.27 -0.59 3.76
N THR A 101 -8.94 0.37 3.19
CA THR A 101 -9.07 0.53 1.73
C THR A 101 -8.28 1.74 1.30
N ILE A 102 -7.48 1.59 0.25
CA ILE A 102 -6.75 2.67 -0.37
C ILE A 102 -7.39 3.03 -1.70
N HIS A 103 -7.59 4.33 -1.91
CA HIS A 103 -8.06 4.89 -3.18
C HIS A 103 -7.01 5.84 -3.71
N ILE A 104 -6.56 5.60 -4.92
CA ILE A 104 -5.58 6.45 -5.59
C ILE A 104 -6.23 7.02 -6.84
N THR A 105 -6.37 8.33 -6.88
CA THR A 105 -6.95 9.03 -8.04
C THR A 105 -5.84 9.66 -8.85
N LEU A 106 -5.71 9.23 -10.09
CA LEU A 106 -4.80 9.77 -11.07
C LEU A 106 -5.59 10.53 -12.14
N ASP A 107 -4.89 11.18 -13.08
CA ASP A 107 -5.54 11.95 -14.15
C ASP A 107 -6.52 11.13 -14.98
N ASP A 108 -6.12 9.91 -15.28
CA ASP A 108 -6.83 9.05 -16.25
C ASP A 108 -7.51 7.84 -15.62
N CYS A 109 -7.25 7.57 -14.33
CA CYS A 109 -7.79 6.37 -13.70
C CYS A 109 -7.93 6.50 -12.19
N LEU A 110 -8.73 5.61 -11.63
CA LEU A 110 -8.89 5.42 -10.21
C LEU A 110 -8.42 4.01 -9.86
N LEU A 111 -7.53 3.91 -8.87
CA LEU A 111 -7.04 2.64 -8.35
C LEU A 111 -7.60 2.40 -6.97
N GLU A 112 -7.94 1.16 -6.68
CA GLU A 112 -8.46 0.78 -5.38
C GLU A 112 -7.82 -0.53 -4.92
N GLY A 113 -7.50 -0.62 -3.64
CA GLY A 113 -6.97 -1.83 -3.04
C GLY A 113 -7.35 -1.93 -1.57
N THR A 114 -7.17 -3.10 -1.01
CA THR A 114 -7.43 -3.37 0.41
C THR A 114 -6.15 -3.95 1.03
N PHE A 115 -5.83 -3.53 2.23
CA PHE A 115 -4.67 -4.03 2.96
C PHE A 115 -4.97 -4.12 4.44
N THR A 116 -4.12 -4.85 5.16
CA THR A 116 -4.26 -5.06 6.60
C THR A 116 -3.07 -4.46 7.34
N VAL A 117 -3.34 -3.68 8.37
CA VAL A 117 -2.32 -3.21 9.33
C VAL A 117 -2.29 -4.22 10.48
N GLN A 118 -1.14 -4.82 10.67
CA GLN A 118 -0.93 -5.85 11.71
C GLN A 118 -0.24 -5.31 12.95
#